data_1c47560b53e019648c883db02faa5e56
#
_entry.id   1c47560b53e019648c883db02faa5e56
#
_cell.length_a   1.000
_cell.length_b   1.000
_cell.length_c   1.000
_cell.angle_alpha   90.00
_cell.angle_beta   90.00
_cell.angle_gamma   90.00
#
_symmetry.space_group_name_H-M   'P 1'
#
loop_
_entity.id
_entity.type
_entity.pdbx_description
1 polymer ?
#
loop_
_entity_poly.entity_id
_entity_poly.type
_entity_poly.pdbx_seq_one_letter_code
_entity_poly.pdbx_strand_id
1 'polypeptide(L)'
;MKSSFGEADQTDVESYLKEAPRVSRRSWPRYYCWTDSGYLNRELFRRVIAFAAQQWAVRTPGLLLLLFGDQCGCHLDPETISAALDGNVYLFFLPSNTTHFLQPLDEAPFGAFQPVLRWLNEQHAIDATLCNTSARHALMSAVYEAERSAFAPRVIVGAFRRVGLWPLNPKVVLDCANANLGV
;
A
#
# COMPACT_ATOMS: atom_id res chain seq x y z
N MET A 1 3.22 13.35 21.98
CA MET A 1 3.06 14.47 21.02
C MET A 1 1.81 14.17 20.19
N LYS A 2 0.73 14.92 20.39
CA LYS A 2 -0.44 14.84 19.52
C LYS A 2 -0.09 15.55 18.22
N SER A 3 0.06 14.83 17.12
CA SER A 3 0.15 15.43 15.80
C SER A 3 -1.25 15.90 15.42
N SER A 4 -1.53 17.17 15.63
CA SER A 4 -2.74 17.79 15.09
C SER A 4 -2.56 17.94 13.57
N PHE A 5 -3.04 16.99 12.82
CA PHE A 5 -3.33 17.21 11.42
C PHE A 5 -4.57 18.11 11.36
N GLY A 6 -4.38 19.41 11.19
CA GLY A 6 -5.44 20.40 11.10
C GLY A 6 -5.98 20.55 9.67
N GLU A 7 -7.03 21.39 9.51
CA GLU A 7 -7.61 21.71 8.19
C GLU A 7 -6.57 22.23 7.18
N ALA A 8 -5.54 22.92 7.64
CA ALA A 8 -4.41 23.37 6.82
C ALA A 8 -3.66 22.21 6.13
N ASP A 9 -3.61 21.04 6.79
CA ASP A 9 -2.94 19.85 6.28
C ASP A 9 -3.69 19.22 5.11
N GLN A 10 -5.01 19.27 5.16
CA GLN A 10 -5.88 18.79 4.09
C GLN A 10 -5.73 19.66 2.85
N THR A 11 -5.65 20.96 3.01
CA THR A 11 -5.50 21.92 1.91
C THR A 11 -4.16 21.72 1.18
N ASP A 12 -3.07 21.42 1.89
CA ASP A 12 -1.76 21.16 1.29
C ASP A 12 -1.76 19.87 0.46
N VAL A 13 -2.39 18.80 0.95
CA VAL A 13 -2.52 17.54 0.20
C VAL A 13 -3.40 17.74 -1.04
N GLU A 14 -4.52 18.44 -0.92
CA GLU A 14 -5.40 18.75 -2.04
C GLU A 14 -4.71 19.63 -3.09
N SER A 15 -3.89 20.59 -2.66
CA SER A 15 -3.10 21.43 -3.55
C SER A 15 -2.09 20.59 -4.32
N TYR A 16 -1.33 19.74 -3.62
CA TYR A 16 -0.40 18.82 -4.26
C TYR A 16 -1.09 17.91 -5.29
N LEU A 17 -2.26 17.37 -4.95
CA LEU A 17 -3.00 16.49 -5.86
C LEU A 17 -3.50 17.21 -7.12
N LYS A 18 -3.74 18.52 -7.07
CA LYS A 18 -4.08 19.33 -8.24
C LYS A 18 -2.87 19.57 -9.15
N GLU A 19 -1.69 19.73 -8.55
CA GLU A 19 -0.43 20.04 -9.25
C GLU A 19 0.34 18.78 -9.65
N ALA A 20 0.09 17.64 -8.98
CA ALA A 20 0.76 16.39 -9.26
C ALA A 20 0.63 15.98 -10.74
N PRO A 21 1.68 15.43 -11.35
CA PRO A 21 1.64 15.01 -12.73
C PRO A 21 0.45 14.07 -12.95
N ARG A 22 -0.40 14.39 -13.94
CA ARG A 22 -1.56 13.56 -14.27
C ARG A 22 -1.08 12.14 -14.55
N VAL A 23 -1.38 11.25 -13.64
CA VAL A 23 -1.07 9.83 -13.77
C VAL A 23 -1.77 9.33 -15.04
N SER A 24 -1.06 8.56 -15.86
CA SER A 24 -1.63 8.08 -17.12
C SER A 24 -2.95 7.35 -16.85
N ARG A 25 -3.89 7.36 -17.80
CA ARG A 25 -5.19 6.66 -17.71
C ARG A 25 -5.06 5.16 -17.37
N ARG A 26 -3.87 4.59 -17.48
CA ARG A 26 -3.53 3.19 -17.15
C ARG A 26 -3.10 2.96 -15.70
N SER A 27 -2.84 4.02 -14.93
CA SER A 27 -2.47 3.87 -13.52
C SER A 27 -3.71 3.75 -12.65
N TRP A 28 -3.56 3.03 -11.54
CA TRP A 28 -4.59 2.97 -10.52
C TRP A 28 -4.70 4.34 -9.83
N PRO A 29 -5.91 4.84 -9.56
CA PRO A 29 -6.09 6.05 -8.78
C PRO A 29 -5.53 5.85 -7.38
N ARG A 30 -5.03 6.93 -6.78
CA ARG A 30 -4.53 6.93 -5.41
C ARG A 30 -5.62 7.40 -4.47
N TYR A 31 -5.62 6.81 -3.30
CA TYR A 31 -6.45 7.22 -2.19
C TYR A 31 -5.55 7.62 -1.02
N TYR A 32 -5.60 8.90 -0.66
CA TYR A 32 -4.83 9.43 0.46
C TYR A 32 -5.77 9.68 1.64
N CYS A 33 -5.32 9.28 2.79
CA CYS A 33 -6.04 9.46 4.03
C CYS A 33 -5.06 9.52 5.19
N TRP A 34 -5.51 10.02 6.31
CA TRP A 34 -4.71 10.14 7.51
C TRP A 34 -5.54 9.80 8.74
N THR A 35 -4.83 9.46 9.80
CA THR A 35 -5.39 9.24 11.13
C THR A 35 -4.52 9.97 12.15
N ASP A 36 -5.08 10.32 13.28
CA ASP A 36 -4.34 11.00 14.36
C ASP A 36 -3.15 10.18 14.87
N SER A 37 -3.25 8.86 14.82
CA SER A 37 -2.19 7.93 15.23
C SER A 37 -1.17 7.64 14.14
N GLY A 38 -1.46 7.97 12.87
CA GLY A 38 -0.68 7.55 11.70
C GLY A 38 -0.83 6.06 11.34
N TYR A 39 -1.64 5.31 12.07
CA TYR A 39 -1.90 3.88 11.82
C TYR A 39 -3.26 3.65 11.18
N LEU A 40 -3.34 2.59 10.39
CA LEU A 40 -4.60 2.12 9.81
C LEU A 40 -5.55 1.67 10.92
N ASN A 41 -6.79 2.18 10.90
CA ASN A 41 -7.87 1.75 11.78
C ASN A 41 -8.98 1.04 10.98
N ARG A 42 -9.98 0.48 11.68
CA ARG A 42 -11.07 -0.30 11.05
C ARG A 42 -11.87 0.52 10.05
N GLU A 43 -12.21 1.76 10.40
CA GLU A 43 -13.00 2.64 9.53
C GLU A 43 -12.23 2.96 8.25
N LEU A 44 -10.95 3.30 8.40
CA LEU A 44 -10.10 3.61 7.26
C LEU A 44 -9.88 2.40 6.38
N PHE A 45 -9.68 1.23 6.97
CA PHE A 45 -9.54 -0.01 6.21
C PHE A 45 -10.81 -0.32 5.40
N ARG A 46 -12.01 -0.14 5.98
CA ARG A 46 -13.27 -0.27 5.22
C ARG A 46 -13.33 0.67 4.02
N ARG A 47 -12.89 1.92 4.17
CA ARG A 47 -12.81 2.87 3.05
C ARG A 47 -11.82 2.43 1.97
N VAL A 48 -10.68 1.89 2.37
CA VAL A 48 -9.70 1.33 1.42
C VAL A 48 -10.30 0.15 0.64
N ILE A 49 -11.01 -0.76 1.32
CA ILE A 49 -11.69 -1.90 0.68
C ILE A 49 -12.76 -1.40 -0.30
N ALA A 50 -13.62 -0.46 0.12
CA ALA A 50 -14.66 0.10 -0.73
C ALA A 50 -14.07 0.79 -1.98
N PHE A 51 -13.00 1.53 -1.81
CA PHE A 51 -12.28 2.15 -2.91
C PHE A 51 -11.68 1.10 -3.86
N ALA A 52 -11.03 0.07 -3.33
CA ALA A 52 -10.47 -1.02 -4.14
C ALA A 52 -11.55 -1.77 -4.91
N ALA A 53 -12.68 -2.10 -4.27
CA ALA A 53 -13.83 -2.74 -4.89
C ALA A 53 -14.39 -1.91 -6.06
N GLN A 54 -14.59 -0.61 -5.85
CA GLN A 54 -15.08 0.30 -6.88
C GLN A 54 -14.13 0.35 -8.09
N GLN A 55 -12.83 0.48 -7.83
CA GLN A 55 -11.83 0.52 -8.90
C GLN A 55 -11.73 -0.80 -9.66
N TRP A 56 -11.86 -1.92 -8.94
CA TRP A 56 -11.84 -3.24 -9.55
C TRP A 56 -13.06 -3.49 -10.42
N ALA A 57 -14.25 -3.18 -9.93
CA ALA A 57 -15.50 -3.34 -10.66
C ALA A 57 -15.52 -2.60 -12.01
N VAL A 58 -14.93 -1.40 -12.06
CA VAL A 58 -14.82 -0.62 -13.30
C VAL A 58 -13.84 -1.24 -14.30
N ARG A 59 -12.74 -1.83 -13.80
CA ARG A 59 -11.66 -2.35 -14.66
C ARG A 59 -11.87 -3.79 -15.11
N THR A 60 -12.48 -4.58 -14.24
CA THR A 60 -12.66 -6.02 -14.41
C THR A 60 -14.07 -6.44 -13.97
N PRO A 61 -15.11 -5.99 -14.70
CA PRO A 61 -16.48 -6.24 -14.31
C PRO A 61 -16.75 -7.74 -14.19
N GLY A 62 -17.42 -8.12 -13.09
CA GLY A 62 -17.78 -9.52 -12.81
C GLY A 62 -16.68 -10.42 -12.27
N LEU A 63 -15.44 -9.93 -12.15
CA LEU A 63 -14.34 -10.69 -11.56
C LEU A 63 -14.20 -10.41 -10.07
N LEU A 64 -13.93 -11.45 -9.29
CA LEU A 64 -13.60 -11.34 -7.87
C LEU A 64 -12.21 -10.72 -7.68
N LEU A 65 -12.08 -9.78 -6.76
CA LEU A 65 -10.78 -9.29 -6.28
C LEU A 65 -10.34 -10.14 -5.09
N LEU A 66 -9.21 -10.82 -5.21
CA LEU A 66 -8.56 -11.49 -4.10
C LEU A 66 -7.52 -10.55 -3.47
N LEU A 67 -7.72 -10.16 -2.22
CA LEU A 67 -6.83 -9.28 -1.49
C LEU A 67 -6.15 -10.04 -0.35
N PHE A 68 -4.81 -10.12 -0.41
CA PHE A 68 -4.00 -10.76 0.63
C PHE A 68 -3.62 -9.73 1.69
N GLY A 69 -3.77 -10.10 2.96
CA GLY A 69 -3.41 -9.26 4.10
C GLY A 69 -2.93 -10.08 5.29
N ASP A 70 -2.33 -9.40 6.25
CA ASP A 70 -1.99 -9.98 7.54
C ASP A 70 -3.22 -10.06 8.46
N GLN A 71 -3.05 -10.68 9.63
CA GLN A 71 -4.09 -10.81 10.65
C GLN A 71 -4.12 -9.61 11.61
N CYS A 72 -3.84 -8.40 11.14
CA CYS A 72 -4.02 -7.21 11.95
C CYS A 72 -5.48 -7.09 12.40
N GLY A 73 -5.71 -6.70 13.66
CA GLY A 73 -7.05 -6.63 14.23
C GLY A 73 -8.01 -5.69 13.50
N CYS A 74 -7.51 -4.69 12.78
CA CYS A 74 -8.34 -3.83 11.94
C CYS A 74 -8.80 -4.53 10.65
N HIS A 75 -8.10 -5.58 10.21
CA HIS A 75 -8.44 -6.35 9.02
C HIS A 75 -9.50 -7.43 9.29
N LEU A 76 -9.53 -7.95 10.53
CA LEU A 76 -10.41 -9.05 10.95
C LEU A 76 -11.79 -8.61 11.42
N ASP A 77 -12.13 -7.34 11.25
CA ASP A 77 -13.42 -6.79 11.64
C ASP A 77 -14.57 -7.40 10.82
N PRO A 78 -15.58 -8.03 11.46
CA PRO A 78 -16.66 -8.73 10.75
C PRO A 78 -17.44 -7.85 9.78
N GLU A 79 -17.67 -6.58 10.13
CA GLU A 79 -18.37 -5.64 9.26
C GLU A 79 -17.54 -5.32 8.01
N THR A 80 -16.22 -5.23 8.17
CA THR A 80 -15.30 -5.02 7.05
C THR A 80 -15.29 -6.22 6.12
N ILE A 81 -15.27 -7.44 6.67
CA ILE A 81 -15.31 -8.68 5.88
C ILE A 81 -16.63 -8.78 5.09
N SER A 82 -17.76 -8.48 5.74
CA SER A 82 -19.07 -8.47 5.08
C SER A 82 -19.12 -7.46 3.95
N ALA A 83 -18.70 -6.22 4.21
CA ALA A 83 -18.66 -5.16 3.20
C ALA A 83 -17.72 -5.48 2.03
N ALA A 84 -16.61 -6.18 2.29
CA ALA A 84 -15.70 -6.64 1.25
C ALA A 84 -16.38 -7.65 0.33
N LEU A 85 -17.08 -8.66 0.89
CA LEU A 85 -17.81 -9.67 0.13
C LEU A 85 -18.93 -9.04 -0.72
N ASP A 86 -19.68 -8.10 -0.16
CA ASP A 86 -20.69 -7.33 -0.88
C ASP A 86 -20.11 -6.54 -2.07
N GLY A 87 -18.87 -6.08 -1.92
CA GLY A 87 -18.09 -5.40 -2.96
C GLY A 87 -17.36 -6.34 -3.93
N ASN A 88 -17.63 -7.66 -3.88
CA ASN A 88 -16.93 -8.68 -4.67
C ASN A 88 -15.41 -8.72 -4.40
N VAL A 89 -15.01 -8.45 -3.16
CA VAL A 89 -13.63 -8.54 -2.66
C VAL A 89 -13.53 -9.68 -1.66
N TYR A 90 -12.66 -10.63 -1.91
CA TYR A 90 -12.36 -11.71 -0.98
C TYR A 90 -11.06 -11.39 -0.22
N LEU A 91 -11.16 -11.25 1.09
CA LEU A 91 -10.01 -11.02 1.97
C LEU A 91 -9.39 -12.36 2.34
N PHE A 92 -8.15 -12.58 1.93
CA PHE A 92 -7.38 -13.76 2.27
C PHE A 92 -6.31 -13.39 3.30
N PHE A 93 -6.46 -13.89 4.52
CA PHE A 93 -5.52 -13.58 5.60
C PHE A 93 -4.41 -14.63 5.67
N LEU A 94 -3.18 -14.12 5.57
CA LEU A 94 -1.99 -14.95 5.72
C LEU A 94 -1.89 -15.46 7.17
N PRO A 95 -1.36 -16.67 7.41
CA PRO A 95 -1.14 -17.18 8.75
C PRO A 95 -0.28 -16.23 9.59
N SER A 96 -0.50 -16.21 10.91
CA SER A 96 0.28 -15.39 11.83
C SER A 96 1.78 -15.73 11.72
N ASN A 97 2.62 -14.71 11.82
CA ASN A 97 4.09 -14.81 11.74
C ASN A 97 4.64 -15.33 10.40
N THR A 98 3.86 -15.22 9.30
CA THR A 98 4.31 -15.64 7.96
C THR A 98 4.47 -14.48 6.98
N THR A 99 4.18 -13.26 7.37
CA THR A 99 4.22 -12.07 6.50
C THR A 99 5.58 -11.86 5.86
N HIS A 100 6.65 -12.11 6.59
CA HIS A 100 8.02 -11.93 6.12
C HIS A 100 8.44 -12.89 4.97
N PHE A 101 7.67 -13.94 4.69
CA PHE A 101 7.96 -14.85 3.57
C PHE A 101 6.74 -15.17 2.69
N LEU A 102 5.52 -14.80 3.10
CA LEU A 102 4.31 -15.01 2.31
C LEU A 102 3.70 -13.71 1.78
N GLN A 103 4.06 -12.56 2.33
CA GLN A 103 3.50 -11.29 1.91
C GLN A 103 4.32 -10.68 0.77
N PRO A 104 3.76 -10.58 -0.46
CA PRO A 104 4.51 -10.08 -1.62
C PRO A 104 5.08 -8.68 -1.43
N LEU A 105 4.40 -7.81 -0.66
CA LEU A 105 4.84 -6.44 -0.43
C LEU A 105 6.10 -6.38 0.45
N ASP A 106 6.23 -7.28 1.43
CA ASP A 106 7.38 -7.33 2.34
C ASP A 106 8.59 -7.96 1.66
N GLU A 107 8.38 -8.84 0.67
CA GLU A 107 9.46 -9.55 -0.03
C GLU A 107 10.35 -8.60 -0.88
N ALA A 108 9.79 -7.64 -1.58
CA ALA A 108 10.59 -6.76 -2.41
C ALA A 108 10.09 -5.30 -2.47
N PRO A 109 8.79 -5.02 -2.69
CA PRO A 109 8.33 -3.65 -2.88
C PRO A 109 8.68 -2.73 -1.72
N PHE A 110 8.40 -3.11 -0.49
CA PHE A 110 8.71 -2.27 0.67
C PHE A 110 10.20 -2.14 0.94
N GLY A 111 10.98 -3.21 0.72
CA GLY A 111 12.43 -3.17 0.81
C GLY A 111 13.08 -2.22 -0.20
N ALA A 112 12.48 -2.09 -1.39
CA ALA A 112 12.91 -1.12 -2.40
C ALA A 112 12.37 0.29 -2.13
N PHE A 113 11.14 0.40 -1.59
CA PHE A 113 10.46 1.67 -1.37
C PHE A 113 11.09 2.50 -0.25
N GLN A 114 11.35 1.88 0.89
CA GLN A 114 11.79 2.62 2.09
C GLN A 114 13.14 3.33 1.94
N PRO A 115 14.20 2.73 1.39
CA PRO A 115 15.48 3.42 1.18
C PRO A 115 15.35 4.58 0.19
N VAL A 116 14.59 4.38 -0.90
CA VAL A 116 14.36 5.41 -1.91
C VAL A 116 13.56 6.56 -1.32
N LEU A 117 12.47 6.25 -0.59
CA LEU A 117 11.69 7.28 0.09
C LEU A 117 12.53 8.09 1.07
N ARG A 118 13.38 7.45 1.87
CA ARG A 118 14.24 8.15 2.83
C ARG A 118 15.18 9.11 2.12
N TRP A 119 15.87 8.63 1.10
CA TRP A 119 16.78 9.44 0.32
C TRP A 119 16.08 10.61 -0.37
N LEU A 120 14.95 10.37 -1.04
CA LEU A 120 14.17 11.42 -1.70
C LEU A 120 13.60 12.42 -0.70
N ASN A 121 13.14 11.97 0.46
CA ASN A 121 12.63 12.88 1.49
C ASN A 121 13.72 13.82 2.01
N GLU A 122 14.95 13.34 2.15
CA GLU A 122 16.10 14.18 2.50
C GLU A 122 16.41 15.21 1.41
N GLN A 123 16.43 14.80 0.13
CA GLN A 123 16.66 15.72 -0.99
C GLN A 123 15.55 16.76 -1.12
N HIS A 124 14.29 16.34 -1.12
CA HIS A 124 13.16 17.26 -1.22
C HIS A 124 13.01 18.18 -0.01
N ALA A 125 13.45 17.76 1.18
CA ALA A 125 13.47 18.64 2.35
C ALA A 125 14.48 19.78 2.19
N ILE A 126 15.65 19.50 1.60
CA ILE A 126 16.65 20.51 1.27
C ILE A 126 16.08 21.47 0.23
N ASP A 127 15.54 20.95 -0.88
CA ASP A 127 14.95 21.75 -1.95
C ASP A 127 13.77 22.59 -1.45
N ALA A 128 12.92 22.04 -0.59
CA ALA A 128 11.80 22.76 0.02
C ALA A 128 12.26 23.95 0.85
N THR A 129 13.38 23.80 1.58
CA THR A 129 13.96 24.89 2.35
C THR A 129 14.47 26.00 1.44
N LEU A 130 15.12 25.65 0.33
CA LEU A 130 15.64 26.60 -0.64
C LEU A 130 14.54 27.30 -1.45
N CYS A 131 13.48 26.59 -1.79
CA CYS A 131 12.38 27.08 -2.63
C CYS A 131 11.16 27.56 -1.84
N ASN A 132 11.22 27.58 -0.50
CA ASN A 132 10.09 27.93 0.38
C ASN A 132 8.83 27.09 0.12
N THR A 133 9.02 25.82 -0.19
CA THR A 133 7.92 24.85 -0.41
C THR A 133 7.57 24.17 0.91
N SER A 134 6.31 23.76 1.10
CA SER A 134 5.92 23.08 2.33
C SER A 134 6.62 21.71 2.45
N ALA A 135 7.02 21.34 3.66
CA ALA A 135 7.65 20.02 3.94
C ALA A 135 6.74 18.85 3.55
N ARG A 136 5.41 19.05 3.56
CA ARG A 136 4.44 18.05 3.13
C ARG A 136 4.42 17.86 1.63
N HIS A 137 4.49 18.94 0.88
CA HIS A 137 4.61 18.88 -0.57
C HIS A 137 5.87 18.09 -0.96
N ALA A 138 7.01 18.38 -0.29
CA ALA A 138 8.26 17.66 -0.45
C ALA A 138 8.09 16.15 -0.16
N LEU A 139 7.45 15.79 0.95
CA LEU A 139 7.17 14.41 1.32
C LEU A 139 6.28 13.70 0.27
N MET A 140 5.21 14.36 -0.18
CA MET A 140 4.31 13.78 -1.19
C MET A 140 5.02 13.55 -2.52
N SER A 141 5.91 14.44 -2.92
CA SER A 141 6.76 14.27 -4.10
C SER A 141 7.70 13.08 -3.94
N ALA A 142 8.35 12.94 -2.77
CA ALA A 142 9.22 11.81 -2.46
C ALA A 142 8.46 10.47 -2.49
N VAL A 143 7.28 10.42 -1.89
CA VAL A 143 6.41 9.23 -1.93
C VAL A 143 6.07 8.85 -3.37
N TYR A 144 5.65 9.83 -4.19
CA TYR A 144 5.29 9.60 -5.58
C TYR A 144 6.44 9.02 -6.41
N GLU A 145 7.65 9.55 -6.25
CA GLU A 145 8.83 9.08 -6.97
C GLU A 145 9.27 7.69 -6.50
N ALA A 146 9.26 7.46 -5.17
CA ALA A 146 9.59 6.16 -4.61
C ALA A 146 8.64 5.06 -5.07
N GLU A 147 7.31 5.35 -5.13
CA GLU A 147 6.31 4.41 -5.65
C GLU A 147 6.61 3.96 -7.08
N ARG A 148 7.01 4.87 -7.95
CA ARG A 148 7.25 4.54 -9.36
C ARG A 148 8.32 3.48 -9.57
N SER A 149 9.35 3.47 -8.73
CA SER A 149 10.43 2.49 -8.81
C SER A 149 10.09 1.19 -8.08
N ALA A 150 9.59 1.32 -6.85
CA ALA A 150 9.35 0.18 -5.95
C ALA A 150 8.14 -0.66 -6.36
N PHE A 151 7.08 -0.03 -6.89
CA PHE A 151 5.87 -0.72 -7.33
C PHE A 151 5.77 -0.88 -8.85
N ALA A 152 6.91 -0.88 -9.54
CA ALA A 152 6.94 -1.20 -10.96
C ALA A 152 6.38 -2.62 -11.21
N PRO A 153 5.64 -2.85 -12.32
CA PRO A 153 5.00 -4.15 -12.59
C PRO A 153 5.94 -5.35 -12.46
N ARG A 154 7.19 -5.20 -12.91
CA ARG A 154 8.21 -6.26 -12.79
C ARG A 154 8.55 -6.62 -11.34
N VAL A 155 8.55 -5.63 -10.45
CA VAL A 155 8.84 -5.82 -9.01
C VAL A 155 7.68 -6.55 -8.35
N ILE A 156 6.45 -6.11 -8.61
CA ILE A 156 5.23 -6.73 -8.07
C ILE A 156 5.11 -8.17 -8.56
N VAL A 157 5.18 -8.42 -9.87
CA VAL A 157 5.11 -9.78 -10.43
C VAL A 157 6.23 -10.67 -9.88
N GLY A 158 7.44 -10.13 -9.75
CA GLY A 158 8.56 -10.82 -9.13
C GLY A 158 8.30 -11.19 -7.67
N ALA A 159 7.72 -10.28 -6.89
CA ALA A 159 7.37 -10.53 -5.49
C ALA A 159 6.33 -11.65 -5.34
N PHE A 160 5.24 -11.62 -6.10
CA PHE A 160 4.23 -12.69 -6.11
C PHE A 160 4.82 -14.05 -6.49
N ARG A 161 5.76 -14.07 -7.44
CA ARG A 161 6.45 -15.31 -7.85
C ARG A 161 7.37 -15.84 -6.75
N ARG A 162 8.13 -14.96 -6.08
CA ARG A 162 9.07 -15.35 -5.02
C ARG A 162 8.39 -15.92 -3.79
N VAL A 163 7.21 -15.40 -3.43
CA VAL A 163 6.41 -15.98 -2.33
C VAL A 163 5.55 -17.18 -2.75
N GLY A 164 5.61 -17.59 -4.02
CA GLY A 164 4.86 -18.74 -4.53
C GLY A 164 3.35 -18.55 -4.66
N LEU A 165 2.85 -17.32 -4.57
CA LEU A 165 1.42 -17.02 -4.71
C LEU A 165 0.96 -16.94 -6.17
N TRP A 166 1.83 -16.44 -7.07
CA TRP A 166 1.50 -16.39 -8.48
C TRP A 166 2.74 -16.47 -9.40
N PRO A 167 2.83 -17.46 -10.30
CA PRO A 167 1.93 -18.63 -10.34
C PRO A 167 2.03 -19.43 -9.04
N LEU A 168 0.95 -20.11 -8.65
CA LEU A 168 0.92 -20.88 -7.42
C LEU A 168 2.00 -21.96 -7.42
N ASN A 169 2.91 -21.89 -6.44
CA ASN A 169 4.00 -22.84 -6.28
C ASN A 169 4.17 -23.21 -4.79
N PRO A 170 3.47 -24.26 -4.31
CA PRO A 170 3.53 -24.68 -2.91
C PRO A 170 4.93 -25.05 -2.43
N LYS A 171 5.82 -25.48 -3.33
CA LYS A 171 7.20 -25.85 -2.98
C LYS A 171 7.97 -24.66 -2.43
N VAL A 172 7.83 -23.48 -3.03
CA VAL A 172 8.48 -22.25 -2.53
C VAL A 172 8.06 -21.97 -1.09
N VAL A 173 6.76 -22.09 -0.80
CA VAL A 173 6.21 -21.86 0.54
C VAL A 173 6.78 -22.88 1.55
N LEU A 174 6.81 -24.15 1.16
CA LEU A 174 7.33 -25.24 2.02
C LEU A 174 8.82 -25.10 2.27
N ASP A 175 9.61 -24.77 1.24
CA ASP A 175 11.06 -24.57 1.37
C ASP A 175 11.35 -23.37 2.30
N CYS A 176 10.61 -22.27 2.19
CA CYS A 176 10.73 -21.13 3.10
C CYS A 176 10.32 -21.50 4.54
N ALA A 177 9.22 -22.23 4.72
CA ALA A 177 8.77 -22.68 6.04
C ALA A 177 9.80 -23.58 6.70
N ASN A 178 10.34 -24.56 5.98
CA ASN A 178 11.35 -25.47 6.49
C ASN A 178 12.65 -24.74 6.89
N ALA A 179 13.11 -23.80 6.07
CA ALA A 179 14.27 -22.97 6.38
C ALA A 179 14.08 -22.15 7.67
N ASN A 180 12.87 -21.67 7.95
CA ASN A 180 12.55 -20.90 9.16
C ASN A 180 12.33 -21.79 10.39
N LEU A 181 11.98 -23.05 10.21
CA LEU A 181 11.79 -24.02 11.29
C LEU A 181 13.08 -24.78 11.63
N GLY A 182 14.15 -24.61 10.85
CA GLY A 182 15.43 -25.29 11.06
C GLY A 182 15.39 -26.80 10.79
N VAL A 183 14.47 -27.25 9.90
CA VAL A 183 14.29 -28.64 9.50
C VAL A 183 14.91 -28.89 8.13
#